data_6cf29ecf6a3033a040f1cd149f176c16
#
_entry.id   6cf29ecf6a3033a040f1cd149f176c16
#
_cell.length_a   1.000
_cell.length_b   1.000
_cell.length_c   1.000
_cell.angle_alpha   90.00
_cell.angle_beta   90.00
_cell.angle_gamma   90.00
#
_symmetry.space_group_name_H-M   'P 1'
#
loop_
_entity.id
_entity.type
_entity.pdbx_description
1 polymer ?
#
loop_
_entity_poly.entity_id
_entity_poly.type
_entity_poly.pdbx_seq_one_letter_code
_entity_poly.pdbx_strand_id
1 'polypeptide(L)'
;MPHLSELSDYKQKLLSTFMNDQKIVSVLKDETTTVLPAIDLRYEQICPWKKIVETSEEARTFLTFNISVPDCPTAAVADFYLYIWVITHESLMPFDKQAAERTGVDKRGTRDDVLCQLVAEKLSGDTTYGFGKLSLKKTDFFDAGKGYVGRYLLFHVKDYNRICGSL
;
A
#
# COMPACT_ATOMS: atom_id res chain seq x y z
N MET A 1 18.06 7.29 -19.19
CA MET A 1 17.42 7.83 -17.98
C MET A 1 16.12 7.06 -17.75
N PRO A 2 15.80 6.65 -16.53
CA PRO A 2 14.49 6.12 -16.25
C PRO A 2 13.46 7.19 -16.60
N HIS A 3 12.41 6.83 -17.32
CA HIS A 3 11.34 7.76 -17.62
C HIS A 3 10.52 7.97 -16.33
N LEU A 4 10.69 9.11 -15.69
CA LEU A 4 9.94 9.47 -14.48
C LEU A 4 8.42 9.42 -14.70
N SER A 5 7.97 9.59 -15.95
CA SER A 5 6.57 9.38 -16.33
C SER A 5 6.08 7.95 -16.07
N GLU A 6 6.91 6.94 -16.31
CA GLU A 6 6.53 5.54 -16.06
C GLU A 6 6.31 5.27 -14.56
N LEU A 7 7.10 5.88 -13.69
CA LEU A 7 6.89 5.77 -12.24
C LEU A 7 5.54 6.34 -11.81
N SER A 8 5.13 7.44 -12.43
CA SER A 8 3.81 8.02 -12.20
C SER A 8 2.70 7.09 -12.69
N ASP A 9 2.87 6.48 -13.85
CA ASP A 9 1.90 5.54 -14.40
C ASP A 9 1.76 4.30 -13.52
N TYR A 10 2.87 3.76 -13.00
CA TYR A 10 2.84 2.65 -12.06
C TYR A 10 2.14 3.01 -10.76
N LYS A 11 2.39 4.18 -10.22
CA LYS A 11 1.68 4.68 -9.04
C LYS A 11 0.18 4.79 -9.28
N GLN A 12 -0.25 5.29 -10.44
CA GLN A 12 -1.66 5.37 -10.79
C GLN A 12 -2.31 3.99 -10.95
N LYS A 13 -1.60 3.03 -11.55
CA LYS A 13 -2.07 1.65 -11.64
C LYS A 13 -2.25 1.01 -10.27
N LEU A 14 -1.27 1.16 -9.37
CA LEU A 14 -1.36 0.66 -8.00
C LEU A 14 -2.51 1.32 -7.22
N LEU A 15 -2.64 2.64 -7.34
CA LEU A 15 -3.74 3.39 -6.72
C LEU A 15 -5.09 2.85 -7.17
N SER A 16 -5.27 2.67 -8.48
CA SER A 16 -6.49 2.10 -9.05
C SER A 16 -6.74 0.67 -8.59
N THR A 17 -5.69 -0.14 -8.49
CA THR A 17 -5.78 -1.52 -7.98
C THR A 17 -6.31 -1.57 -6.56
N PHE A 18 -5.77 -0.76 -5.66
CA PHE A 18 -6.22 -0.72 -4.27
C PHE A 18 -7.63 -0.12 -4.13
N MET A 19 -7.94 0.91 -4.91
CA MET A 19 -9.28 1.53 -4.93
C MET A 19 -10.36 0.59 -5.43
N ASN A 20 -10.03 -0.33 -6.34
CA ASN A 20 -10.96 -1.28 -6.92
C ASN A 20 -11.05 -2.60 -6.12
N ASP A 21 -10.20 -2.80 -5.14
CA ASP A 21 -10.25 -4.00 -4.29
C ASP A 21 -11.25 -3.80 -3.15
N GLN A 22 -12.41 -4.43 -3.26
CA GLN A 22 -13.51 -4.28 -2.31
C GLN A 22 -13.11 -4.68 -0.87
N LYS A 23 -12.24 -5.67 -0.69
CA LYS A 23 -11.80 -6.10 0.63
C LYS A 23 -10.91 -5.04 1.28
N ILE A 24 -9.94 -4.51 0.55
CA ILE A 24 -9.08 -3.42 1.02
C ILE A 24 -9.92 -2.20 1.37
N VAL A 25 -10.81 -1.79 0.45
CA VAL A 25 -11.70 -0.64 0.65
C VAL A 25 -12.61 -0.82 1.86
N SER A 26 -13.21 -2.01 2.04
CA SER A 26 -14.10 -2.26 3.17
C SER A 26 -13.38 -2.18 4.52
N VAL A 27 -12.15 -2.68 4.62
CA VAL A 27 -11.35 -2.58 5.84
C VAL A 27 -10.97 -1.12 6.13
N LEU A 28 -10.59 -0.35 5.11
CA LEU A 28 -10.28 1.08 5.26
C LEU A 28 -11.50 1.91 5.69
N LYS A 29 -12.70 1.55 5.24
CA LYS A 29 -13.94 2.26 5.55
C LYS A 29 -14.60 1.84 6.87
N ASP A 30 -14.27 0.67 7.41
CA ASP A 30 -14.90 0.12 8.63
C ASP A 30 -14.62 0.99 9.88
N GLU A 31 -13.85 2.03 9.74
CA GLU A 31 -13.42 2.91 10.83
C GLU A 31 -14.42 4.01 11.16
N THR A 32 -15.31 4.32 10.25
CA THR A 32 -16.18 5.47 10.39
C THR A 32 -17.63 5.05 10.49
N THR A 33 -18.34 5.64 11.46
CA THR A 33 -19.80 5.60 11.52
C THR A 33 -20.47 6.36 10.36
N THR A 34 -19.67 7.12 9.61
CA THR A 34 -20.08 7.87 8.43
C THR A 34 -19.65 7.12 7.18
N VAL A 35 -20.61 6.73 6.36
CA VAL A 35 -20.35 6.10 5.07
C VAL A 35 -19.75 7.15 4.12
N LEU A 36 -18.44 7.20 4.03
CA LEU A 36 -17.77 8.04 3.04
C LEU A 36 -17.86 7.36 1.66
N PRO A 37 -18.12 8.11 0.58
CA PRO A 37 -18.04 7.61 -0.78
C PRO A 37 -16.65 7.04 -1.08
N ALA A 38 -16.56 6.03 -1.97
CA ALA A 38 -15.27 5.42 -2.33
C ALA A 38 -14.26 6.42 -2.91
N ILE A 39 -14.74 7.48 -3.52
CA ILE A 39 -13.91 8.54 -4.10
C ILE A 39 -13.08 9.28 -3.04
N ASP A 40 -13.56 9.33 -1.80
CA ASP A 40 -12.89 10.04 -0.71
C ASP A 40 -11.70 9.27 -0.12
N LEU A 41 -11.49 8.00 -0.52
CA LEU A 41 -10.29 7.26 -0.14
C LEU A 41 -9.05 7.69 -0.93
N ARG A 42 -9.24 8.18 -2.16
CA ARG A 42 -8.13 8.59 -3.03
C ARG A 42 -7.47 9.83 -2.47
N TYR A 43 -6.14 9.71 -2.21
CA TYR A 43 -5.30 10.76 -1.61
C TYR A 43 -5.64 11.12 -0.15
N GLU A 44 -6.73 10.60 0.40
CA GLU A 44 -7.09 10.75 1.81
C GLU A 44 -6.57 9.56 2.64
N GLN A 45 -7.02 8.37 2.33
CA GLN A 45 -6.60 7.14 3.01
C GLN A 45 -5.70 6.25 2.15
N ILE A 46 -5.82 6.31 0.80
CA ILE A 46 -4.93 5.62 -0.13
C ILE A 46 -4.08 6.66 -0.85
N CYS A 47 -2.79 6.72 -0.53
CA CYS A 47 -1.89 7.76 -1.02
C CYS A 47 -0.65 7.16 -1.71
N PRO A 48 -0.29 7.65 -2.92
CA PRO A 48 0.94 7.24 -3.63
C PRO A 48 2.19 7.98 -3.10
N TRP A 49 2.22 8.26 -1.80
CA TRP A 49 3.35 8.81 -1.02
C TRP A 49 3.21 8.41 0.44
N LYS A 50 4.30 8.45 1.20
CA LYS A 50 4.23 8.22 2.65
C LYS A 50 3.52 9.41 3.33
N LYS A 51 2.36 9.15 3.90
CA LYS A 51 1.57 10.18 4.59
C LYS A 51 2.16 10.49 5.96
N ILE A 52 2.17 11.77 6.32
CA ILE A 52 2.46 12.25 7.66
C ILE A 52 1.13 12.30 8.42
N VAL A 53 0.95 11.41 9.39
CA VAL A 53 -0.31 11.26 10.13
C VAL A 53 -0.48 12.25 11.29
N GLU A 54 0.56 12.99 11.63
CA GLU A 54 0.56 13.94 12.75
C GLU A 54 -0.47 15.07 12.61
N THR A 55 -0.97 15.31 11.41
CA THR A 55 -1.97 16.33 11.10
C THR A 55 -3.40 15.77 11.05
N SER A 56 -3.59 14.47 11.27
CA SER A 56 -4.92 13.87 11.23
C SER A 56 -5.66 14.17 12.54
N GLU A 57 -6.82 14.83 12.45
CA GLU A 57 -7.68 15.14 13.60
C GLU A 57 -8.57 13.96 14.00
N GLU A 58 -8.81 13.03 13.07
CA GLU A 58 -9.65 11.86 13.29
C GLU A 58 -8.84 10.58 13.25
N ALA A 59 -9.21 9.61 14.09
CA ALA A 59 -8.64 8.27 14.04
C ALA A 59 -9.01 7.59 12.72
N ARG A 60 -8.00 7.19 11.94
CA ARG A 60 -8.15 6.55 10.63
C ARG A 60 -7.09 5.50 10.38
N THR A 61 -7.31 4.69 9.36
CA THR A 61 -6.29 3.82 8.77
C THR A 61 -5.89 4.34 7.40
N PHE A 62 -4.61 4.28 7.11
CA PHE A 62 -4.04 4.73 5.84
C PHE A 62 -3.29 3.59 5.17
N LEU A 63 -3.47 3.47 3.86
CA LEU A 63 -2.68 2.64 2.96
C LEU A 63 -1.87 3.56 2.05
N THR A 64 -0.58 3.63 2.27
CA THR A 64 0.28 4.54 1.52
C THR A 64 1.42 3.77 0.87
N PHE A 65 1.92 4.25 -0.26
CA PHE A 65 2.97 3.56 -0.98
C PHE A 65 3.86 4.53 -1.75
N ASN A 66 5.08 4.08 -2.02
CA ASN A 66 6.01 4.80 -2.88
C ASN A 66 6.92 3.82 -3.61
N ILE A 67 7.46 4.27 -4.72
CA ILE A 67 8.38 3.51 -5.56
C ILE A 67 9.75 4.15 -5.45
N SER A 68 10.77 3.31 -5.29
CA SER A 68 12.17 3.73 -5.27
C SER A 68 12.98 2.93 -6.28
N VAL A 69 13.80 3.65 -7.04
CA VAL A 69 14.81 3.09 -7.94
C VAL A 69 16.16 3.67 -7.48
N PRO A 70 16.83 3.04 -6.50
CA PRO A 70 17.99 3.63 -5.84
C PRO A 70 19.18 3.81 -6.76
N ASP A 71 19.38 2.88 -7.70
CA ASP A 71 20.45 2.92 -8.67
C ASP A 71 19.92 2.67 -10.07
N CYS A 72 20.31 3.53 -11.02
CA CYS A 72 20.17 3.29 -12.45
C CYS A 72 21.58 3.12 -13.04
N PRO A 73 22.20 1.95 -12.86
CA PRO A 73 23.47 1.70 -13.52
C PRO A 73 23.26 1.74 -15.04
N THR A 74 24.26 2.18 -15.76
CA THR A 74 24.26 2.25 -17.24
C THR A 74 24.05 0.90 -17.93
N ALA A 75 23.99 -0.18 -17.18
CA ALA A 75 23.74 -1.54 -17.64
C ALA A 75 22.36 -2.03 -17.18
N ALA A 76 21.55 -2.30 -18.10
CA ALA A 76 20.41 -3.23 -18.24
C ALA A 76 19.58 -3.71 -17.02
N VAL A 77 19.95 -3.52 -15.77
CA VAL A 77 19.21 -4.01 -14.60
C VAL A 77 19.15 -2.91 -13.53
N ALA A 78 17.97 -2.38 -13.32
CA ALA A 78 17.70 -1.50 -12.17
C ALA A 78 16.96 -2.26 -11.08
N ASP A 79 17.35 -2.07 -9.84
CA ASP A 79 16.56 -2.52 -8.70
C ASP A 79 15.35 -1.59 -8.51
N PHE A 80 14.18 -2.20 -8.48
CA PHE A 80 12.92 -1.51 -8.25
C PHE A 80 12.34 -1.97 -6.92
N TYR A 81 12.07 -1.02 -6.04
CA TYR A 81 11.47 -1.28 -4.74
C TYR A 81 10.13 -0.57 -4.61
N LEU A 82 9.14 -1.34 -4.19
CA LEU A 82 7.83 -0.81 -3.81
C LEU A 82 7.71 -0.87 -2.29
N TYR A 83 7.61 0.29 -1.66
CA TYR A 83 7.33 0.45 -0.25
C TYR A 83 5.83 0.66 -0.06
N ILE A 84 5.25 -0.10 0.83
CA ILE A 84 3.86 0.07 1.25
C ILE A 84 3.83 0.22 2.76
N TRP A 85 3.14 1.24 3.24
CA TRP A 85 2.91 1.48 4.66
C TRP A 85 1.42 1.38 4.95
N VAL A 86 1.06 0.54 5.89
CA VAL A 86 -0.26 0.51 6.52
C VAL A 86 -0.13 1.18 7.86
N ILE A 87 -0.86 2.25 8.08
CA ILE A 87 -0.76 3.09 9.29
C ILE A 87 -2.15 3.17 9.91
N THR A 88 -2.31 2.73 11.15
CA THR A 88 -3.59 2.65 11.84
C THR A 88 -3.50 3.33 13.19
N HIS A 89 -4.52 4.11 13.55
CA HIS A 89 -4.65 4.63 14.90
C HIS A 89 -4.93 3.49 15.87
N GLU A 90 -4.30 3.50 17.05
CA GLU A 90 -4.38 2.39 18.01
C GLU A 90 -5.81 2.04 18.45
N SER A 91 -6.71 3.03 18.49
CA SER A 91 -8.13 2.81 18.81
C SER A 91 -8.89 1.97 17.77
N LEU A 92 -8.37 1.88 16.55
CA LEU A 92 -8.95 1.12 15.43
C LEU A 92 -8.23 -0.21 15.18
N MET A 93 -7.19 -0.50 15.96
CA MET A 93 -6.32 -1.65 15.73
C MET A 93 -7.04 -3.00 15.83
N PRO A 94 -7.96 -3.24 16.79
CA PRO A 94 -8.65 -4.53 16.87
C PRO A 94 -9.47 -4.83 15.62
N PHE A 95 -9.23 -5.99 15.03
CA PHE A 95 -9.99 -6.51 13.90
C PHE A 95 -10.56 -7.89 14.29
N ASP A 96 -11.67 -7.85 14.99
CA ASP A 96 -12.34 -9.00 15.58
C ASP A 96 -13.34 -9.67 14.62
N LYS A 97 -14.11 -10.62 15.14
CA LYS A 97 -15.15 -11.33 14.38
C LYS A 97 -16.20 -10.35 13.81
N GLN A 98 -16.59 -9.33 14.56
CA GLN A 98 -17.60 -8.39 14.12
C GLN A 98 -17.07 -7.51 12.97
N ALA A 99 -15.80 -7.07 13.04
CA ALA A 99 -15.15 -6.35 11.96
C ALA A 99 -15.03 -7.24 10.70
N ALA A 100 -14.69 -8.51 10.87
CA ALA A 100 -14.65 -9.46 9.76
C ALA A 100 -16.03 -9.64 9.08
N GLU A 101 -17.08 -9.73 9.88
CA GLU A 101 -18.45 -9.84 9.37
C GLU A 101 -18.90 -8.56 8.64
N ARG A 102 -18.63 -7.37 9.20
CA ARG A 102 -18.98 -6.07 8.57
C ARG A 102 -18.24 -5.84 7.25
N THR A 103 -16.99 -6.22 7.19
CA THR A 103 -16.14 -5.99 5.99
C THR A 103 -16.22 -7.11 4.96
N GLY A 104 -16.74 -8.27 5.31
CA GLY A 104 -16.71 -9.47 4.47
C GLY A 104 -15.31 -10.06 4.30
N VAL A 105 -14.37 -9.73 5.19
CA VAL A 105 -12.99 -10.20 5.16
C VAL A 105 -12.81 -11.28 6.23
N ASP A 106 -12.62 -12.53 5.80
CA ASP A 106 -12.42 -13.68 6.71
C ASP A 106 -10.97 -13.73 7.22
N LYS A 107 -10.60 -12.69 7.98
CA LYS A 107 -9.32 -12.58 8.68
C LYS A 107 -9.56 -11.95 10.04
N ARG A 108 -8.65 -12.22 10.99
CA ARG A 108 -8.73 -11.66 12.35
C ARG A 108 -7.34 -11.30 12.85
N GLY A 109 -7.29 -10.43 13.83
CA GLY A 109 -6.04 -9.99 14.44
C GLY A 109 -5.98 -8.48 14.62
N THR A 110 -4.92 -7.89 14.13
CA THR A 110 -4.80 -6.43 14.08
C THR A 110 -5.14 -5.91 12.68
N ARG A 111 -5.69 -4.73 12.60
CA ARG A 111 -6.15 -4.13 11.34
C ARG A 111 -5.01 -3.93 10.35
N ASP A 112 -3.85 -3.52 10.83
CA ASP A 112 -2.65 -3.38 10.02
C ASP A 112 -2.17 -4.72 9.45
N ASP A 113 -2.20 -5.80 10.24
CA ASP A 113 -1.85 -7.16 9.77
C ASP A 113 -2.83 -7.67 8.72
N VAL A 114 -4.14 -7.44 8.93
CA VAL A 114 -5.17 -7.84 7.96
C VAL A 114 -4.99 -7.11 6.63
N LEU A 115 -4.78 -5.79 6.66
CA LEU A 115 -4.51 -5.00 5.46
C LEU A 115 -3.21 -5.42 4.78
N CYS A 116 -2.14 -5.65 5.53
CA CYS A 116 -0.88 -6.14 4.98
C CYS A 116 -1.04 -7.49 4.27
N GLN A 117 -1.82 -8.41 4.85
CA GLN A 117 -2.12 -9.69 4.21
C GLN A 117 -2.89 -9.50 2.90
N LEU A 118 -3.94 -8.68 2.88
CA LEU A 118 -4.73 -8.40 1.68
C LEU A 118 -3.87 -7.77 0.57
N VAL A 119 -3.03 -6.82 0.92
CA VAL A 119 -2.11 -6.18 -0.02
C VAL A 119 -1.07 -7.16 -0.55
N ALA A 120 -0.49 -7.99 0.32
CA ALA A 120 0.50 -8.99 -0.08
C ALA A 120 -0.12 -10.05 -1.00
N GLU A 121 -1.32 -10.53 -0.70
CA GLU A 121 -2.08 -11.46 -1.55
C GLU A 121 -2.39 -10.84 -2.91
N LYS A 122 -2.74 -9.56 -2.95
CA LYS A 122 -3.07 -8.83 -4.18
C LYS A 122 -1.86 -8.63 -5.09
N LEU A 123 -0.70 -8.34 -4.53
CA LEU A 123 0.50 -7.95 -5.27
C LEU A 123 1.45 -9.11 -5.58
N SER A 124 1.47 -10.14 -4.72
CA SER A 124 2.45 -11.22 -4.86
C SER A 124 2.23 -12.04 -6.13
N GLY A 125 3.26 -12.09 -6.95
CA GLY A 125 3.27 -12.88 -8.19
C GLY A 125 2.52 -12.24 -9.35
N ASP A 126 1.88 -11.11 -9.17
CA ASP A 126 1.20 -10.40 -10.25
C ASP A 126 2.21 -9.64 -11.12
N THR A 127 2.05 -9.76 -12.43
CA THR A 127 2.88 -9.11 -13.47
C THR A 127 2.11 -8.05 -14.26
N THR A 128 0.83 -7.82 -13.92
CA THR A 128 -0.08 -6.95 -14.69
C THR A 128 0.25 -5.46 -14.58
N TYR A 129 1.08 -5.09 -13.59
CA TYR A 129 1.44 -3.69 -13.37
C TYR A 129 2.46 -3.14 -14.37
N GLY A 130 3.10 -4.00 -15.16
CA GLY A 130 4.06 -3.60 -16.20
C GLY A 130 5.50 -3.44 -15.72
N PHE A 131 5.78 -3.59 -14.44
CA PHE A 131 7.12 -3.51 -13.87
C PHE A 131 7.74 -4.87 -13.46
N GLY A 132 7.11 -5.99 -13.81
CA GLY A 132 7.59 -7.33 -13.52
C GLY A 132 6.97 -7.93 -12.25
N LYS A 133 7.48 -9.09 -11.84
CA LYS A 133 6.95 -9.86 -10.73
C LYS A 133 7.40 -9.28 -9.39
N LEU A 134 6.45 -8.87 -8.57
CA LEU A 134 6.68 -8.43 -7.20
C LEU A 134 6.95 -9.61 -6.27
N SER A 135 7.99 -9.51 -5.48
CA SER A 135 8.28 -10.44 -4.39
C SER A 135 8.47 -9.70 -3.08
N LEU A 136 7.72 -10.10 -2.05
CA LEU A 136 7.85 -9.53 -0.71
C LEU A 136 9.22 -9.89 -0.13
N LYS A 137 9.98 -8.88 0.30
CA LYS A 137 11.34 -9.03 0.85
C LYS A 137 11.39 -8.81 2.35
N LYS A 138 10.62 -7.86 2.82
CA LYS A 138 10.66 -7.48 4.23
C LYS A 138 9.30 -6.96 4.66
N THR A 139 8.95 -7.23 5.90
CA THR A 139 7.89 -6.56 6.64
C THR A 139 8.40 -6.26 8.04
N ASP A 140 8.01 -5.12 8.57
CA ASP A 140 8.35 -4.71 9.92
C ASP A 140 7.30 -3.70 10.41
N PHE A 141 7.23 -3.47 11.71
CA PHE A 141 6.37 -2.47 12.30
C PHE A 141 7.13 -1.16 12.56
N PHE A 142 6.40 -0.08 12.74
CA PHE A 142 6.96 1.22 13.12
C PHE A 142 5.94 2.06 13.90
N ASP A 143 6.47 2.94 14.73
CA ASP A 143 5.68 3.97 15.40
C ASP A 143 5.60 5.20 14.49
N ALA A 144 4.38 5.64 14.20
CA ALA A 144 4.13 6.82 13.37
C ALA A 144 3.81 8.08 14.21
N GLY A 145 3.81 7.95 15.54
CA GLY A 145 3.51 9.03 16.47
C GLY A 145 2.02 9.30 16.68
N LYS A 146 1.69 10.04 17.73
CA LYS A 146 0.31 10.45 18.07
C LYS A 146 -0.73 9.33 18.11
N GLY A 147 -0.34 8.16 18.62
CA GLY A 147 -1.23 6.99 18.69
C GLY A 147 -1.40 6.25 17.36
N TYR A 148 -0.62 6.59 16.36
CA TYR A 148 -0.55 5.84 15.12
C TYR A 148 0.63 4.87 15.13
N VAL A 149 0.34 3.65 14.82
CA VAL A 149 1.33 2.60 14.60
C VAL A 149 1.11 2.01 13.21
N GLY A 150 2.11 1.36 12.68
CA GLY A 150 1.99 0.81 11.36
C GLY A 150 2.92 -0.35 11.09
N ARG A 151 2.68 -0.93 9.94
CA ARG A 151 3.53 -1.95 9.36
C ARG A 151 3.89 -1.56 7.94
N TYR A 152 5.12 -1.80 7.53
CA TYR A 152 5.49 -1.65 6.14
C TYR A 152 5.78 -2.99 5.47
N LEU A 153 5.53 -3.01 4.18
CA LEU A 153 5.89 -4.09 3.28
C LEU A 153 6.90 -3.55 2.26
N LEU A 154 7.98 -4.26 2.08
CA LEU A 154 8.96 -3.97 1.03
C LEU A 154 8.90 -5.07 -0.03
N PHE A 155 8.46 -4.69 -1.22
CA PHE A 155 8.53 -5.54 -2.40
C PHE A 155 9.71 -5.16 -3.27
N HIS A 156 10.31 -6.16 -3.88
CA HIS A 156 11.38 -6.02 -4.86
C HIS A 156 10.95 -6.66 -6.18
N VAL A 157 11.26 -5.97 -7.25
CA VAL A 157 11.14 -6.52 -8.61
C VAL A 157 12.53 -6.88 -9.09
N LYS A 158 12.72 -8.16 -9.40
CA LYS A 158 13.88 -8.64 -10.14
C LYS A 158 13.60 -8.53 -11.62
N ASP A 159 14.63 -8.27 -12.40
CA ASP A 159 14.58 -8.24 -13.87
C ASP A 159 13.83 -7.04 -14.46
N TYR A 160 14.00 -5.88 -13.86
CA TYR A 160 13.47 -4.64 -14.42
C TYR A 160 14.33 -4.14 -15.59
N ASN A 161 14.14 -4.75 -16.76
CA ASN A 161 14.91 -4.42 -17.98
C ASN A 161 14.43 -3.18 -18.75
N ARG A 162 13.37 -2.52 -18.32
CA ARG A 162 12.69 -1.49 -19.13
C ARG A 162 12.96 -0.03 -18.74
N ILE A 163 13.32 0.26 -17.52
CA ILE A 163 13.58 1.66 -17.13
C ILE A 163 14.93 2.16 -17.66
N CYS A 164 15.91 1.28 -17.81
CA CYS A 164 17.26 1.65 -18.24
C CYS A 164 17.59 1.25 -19.69
N GLY A 165 16.68 0.67 -20.43
CA GLY A 165 16.95 -0.04 -21.68
C GLY A 165 16.38 0.55 -22.97
N SER A 166 16.07 1.84 -23.04
CA SER A 166 15.70 2.51 -24.31
C SER A 166 16.55 3.77 -24.45
N LEU A 167 17.73 3.61 -24.96
CA LEU A 167 18.44 4.64 -25.71
C LEU A 167 18.15 4.43 -27.19
#